data_1cf147b64f49bc1340825b3145d44c32
#
_entry.id   1cf147b64f49bc1340825b3145d44c32
#
_cell.length_a   1.000
_cell.length_b   1.000
_cell.length_c   1.000
_cell.angle_alpha   90.00
_cell.angle_beta   90.00
_cell.angle_gamma   90.00
#
_symmetry.space_group_name_H-M   'P 1'
#
loop_
_entity.id
_entity.type
_entity.pdbx_description
1 polymer ?
#
loop_
_entity_poly.entity_id
_entity_poly.type
_entity_poly.pdbx_seq_one_letter_code
_entity_poly.pdbx_strand_id
1 'polypeptide(L)'
;MTFMDIGCGYGFFTIPAANIVGETGKIYAVDVDAISIDQLKRNAVDKGLKNIHVEVGPAEDTVFCNACADLVFYNTVLHDFKDPAKVLRNAKTMIKPSGKLVNVDWKKKPTEFGPPVSIRFSEEYAVSLLEQAGFTIKSVEDLENDLYIVTANPQTSG
;
A
#
# COMPACT_ATOMS: atom_id res chain seq x y z
N MET A 1 1.27 -14.30 -8.52
CA MET A 1 0.90 -12.89 -8.26
C MET A 1 1.87 -12.29 -7.25
N THR A 2 2.32 -11.08 -7.50
CA THR A 2 3.16 -10.31 -6.58
C THR A 2 2.35 -9.16 -5.99
N PHE A 3 2.26 -9.14 -4.67
CA PHE A 3 1.51 -8.15 -3.89
C PHE A 3 2.48 -7.35 -3.02
N MET A 4 2.33 -6.03 -2.99
CA MET A 4 3.13 -5.14 -2.15
C MET A 4 2.28 -4.44 -1.11
N ASP A 5 2.68 -4.56 0.14
CA ASP A 5 2.02 -3.92 1.29
C ASP A 5 2.93 -2.82 1.84
N ILE A 6 2.65 -1.59 1.44
CA ILE A 6 3.48 -0.43 1.78
C ILE A 6 2.92 0.25 3.01
N GLY A 7 3.69 0.27 4.09
CA GLY A 7 3.23 0.65 5.41
C GLY A 7 2.47 -0.49 6.06
N CYS A 8 3.06 -1.68 6.08
CA CYS A 8 2.39 -2.93 6.41
C CYS A 8 2.07 -3.12 7.90
N GLY A 9 2.68 -2.34 8.79
CA GLY A 9 2.53 -2.55 10.22
C GLY A 9 2.93 -3.96 10.65
N TYR A 10 2.13 -4.58 11.49
CA TYR A 10 2.35 -5.96 11.96
C TYR A 10 1.75 -7.02 11.02
N GLY A 11 1.28 -6.63 9.85
CA GLY A 11 0.87 -7.58 8.81
C GLY A 11 -0.59 -7.96 8.77
N PHE A 12 -1.50 -7.09 9.22
CA PHE A 12 -2.95 -7.34 9.21
C PHE A 12 -3.45 -7.75 7.81
N PHE A 13 -2.94 -7.10 6.76
CA PHE A 13 -3.23 -7.46 5.37
C PHE A 13 -2.16 -8.36 4.75
N THR A 14 -0.90 -8.22 5.15
CA THR A 14 0.22 -9.00 4.62
C THR A 14 -0.01 -10.51 4.78
N ILE A 15 -0.42 -10.93 5.97
CA ILE A 15 -0.64 -12.36 6.27
C ILE A 15 -1.77 -12.97 5.43
N PRO A 16 -3.00 -12.36 5.40
CA PRO A 16 -4.05 -12.89 4.51
C PRO A 16 -3.66 -12.87 3.04
N ALA A 17 -2.97 -11.83 2.58
CA ALA A 17 -2.51 -11.74 1.19
C ALA A 17 -1.55 -12.89 0.84
N ALA A 18 -0.62 -13.22 1.74
CA ALA A 18 0.32 -14.33 1.54
C ALA A 18 -0.39 -15.68 1.37
N ASN A 19 -1.44 -15.90 2.14
CA ASN A 19 -2.27 -17.10 1.99
C ASN A 19 -3.00 -17.13 0.64
N ILE A 20 -3.53 -15.99 0.22
CA ILE A 20 -4.30 -15.88 -1.03
C ILE A 20 -3.41 -16.09 -2.26
N VAL A 21 -2.22 -15.46 -2.32
CA VAL A 21 -1.33 -15.60 -3.47
C VAL A 21 -0.66 -16.98 -3.52
N GLY A 22 -0.59 -17.68 -2.40
CA GLY A 22 -0.08 -19.04 -2.30
C GLY A 22 1.43 -19.15 -2.46
N GLU A 23 1.93 -20.39 -2.48
CA GLU A 23 3.37 -20.69 -2.49
C GLU A 23 4.10 -20.17 -3.74
N THR A 24 3.41 -20.05 -4.86
CA THR A 24 3.98 -19.53 -6.12
C THR A 24 3.92 -18.01 -6.21
N GLY A 25 3.15 -17.37 -5.33
CA GLY A 25 3.07 -15.91 -5.24
C GLY A 25 4.14 -15.33 -4.32
N LYS A 26 4.22 -14.02 -4.28
CA LYS A 26 5.21 -13.29 -3.50
C LYS A 26 4.61 -12.04 -2.87
N ILE A 27 4.95 -11.80 -1.61
CA ILE A 27 4.59 -10.58 -0.89
C ILE A 27 5.86 -9.80 -0.59
N TYR A 28 5.84 -8.50 -0.88
CA TYR A 28 6.82 -7.54 -0.37
C TYR A 28 6.12 -6.60 0.59
N ALA A 29 6.72 -6.39 1.75
CA ALA A 29 6.16 -5.54 2.79
C ALA A 29 7.23 -4.63 3.39
N VAL A 30 6.87 -3.39 3.71
CA VAL A 30 7.78 -2.41 4.31
C VAL A 30 7.06 -1.57 5.34
N ASP A 31 7.73 -1.30 6.45
CA ASP A 31 7.31 -0.36 7.47
C ASP A 31 8.53 0.22 8.18
N VAL A 32 8.39 1.41 8.75
CA VAL A 32 9.46 2.05 9.54
C VAL A 32 9.54 1.48 10.95
N ASP A 33 8.47 0.86 11.44
CA ASP A 33 8.40 0.34 12.80
C ASP A 33 8.98 -1.07 12.89
N ALA A 34 10.21 -1.15 13.40
CA ALA A 34 10.92 -2.42 13.57
C ALA A 34 10.18 -3.41 14.50
N ILE A 35 9.45 -2.91 15.49
CA ILE A 35 8.69 -3.76 16.44
C ILE A 35 7.53 -4.44 15.69
N SER A 36 6.80 -3.68 14.90
CA SER A 36 5.71 -4.23 14.06
C SER A 36 6.24 -5.25 13.05
N ILE A 37 7.38 -4.98 12.43
CA ILE A 37 8.01 -5.89 11.48
C ILE A 37 8.44 -7.20 12.17
N ASP A 38 9.01 -7.13 13.37
CA ASP A 38 9.34 -8.35 14.13
C ASP A 38 8.09 -9.17 14.44
N GLN A 39 7.00 -8.52 14.80
CA GLN A 39 5.71 -9.20 15.02
C GLN A 39 5.22 -9.89 13.75
N LEU A 40 5.29 -9.20 12.60
CA LEU A 40 4.93 -9.76 11.31
C LEU A 40 5.76 -11.00 10.97
N LYS A 41 7.08 -10.92 11.16
CA LYS A 41 7.99 -12.06 10.90
C LYS A 41 7.65 -13.28 11.77
N ARG A 42 7.37 -13.07 13.06
CA ARG A 42 6.97 -14.15 13.97
C ARG A 42 5.64 -14.78 13.53
N ASN A 43 4.66 -13.97 13.21
CA ASN A 43 3.36 -14.44 12.73
C ASN A 43 3.49 -15.27 11.44
N ALA A 44 4.34 -14.82 10.53
CA ALA A 44 4.60 -15.53 9.27
C ALA A 44 5.22 -16.91 9.53
N VAL A 45 6.23 -16.98 10.40
CA VAL A 45 6.86 -18.26 10.81
C VAL A 45 5.84 -19.19 11.46
N ASP A 46 5.05 -18.70 12.41
CA ASP A 46 4.05 -19.49 13.12
C ASP A 46 3.00 -20.08 12.18
N LYS A 47 2.71 -19.39 11.07
CA LYS A 47 1.74 -19.84 10.05
C LYS A 47 2.40 -20.59 8.88
N GLY A 48 3.70 -20.83 8.94
CA GLY A 48 4.44 -21.54 7.89
C GLY A 48 4.50 -20.79 6.55
N LEU A 49 4.35 -19.48 6.57
CA LEU A 49 4.42 -18.65 5.35
C LEU A 49 5.88 -18.36 4.98
N LYS A 50 6.27 -18.69 3.75
CA LYS A 50 7.64 -18.54 3.25
C LYS A 50 7.73 -17.56 2.09
N ASN A 51 6.63 -16.96 1.69
CA ASN A 51 6.50 -16.12 0.50
C ASN A 51 6.46 -14.62 0.82
N ILE A 52 6.87 -14.21 2.01
CA ILE A 52 6.86 -12.82 2.47
C ILE A 52 8.28 -12.30 2.60
N HIS A 53 8.60 -11.20 1.89
CA HIS A 53 9.84 -10.45 2.03
C HIS A 53 9.54 -9.15 2.75
N VAL A 54 10.21 -8.90 3.86
CA VAL A 54 9.94 -7.76 4.73
C VAL A 54 11.18 -6.89 4.88
N GLU A 55 10.99 -5.58 4.78
CA GLU A 55 12.04 -4.60 5.07
C GLU A 55 11.58 -3.60 6.15
N VAL A 56 12.54 -3.17 6.98
CA VAL A 56 12.36 -2.05 7.91
C VAL A 56 12.99 -0.82 7.28
N GLY A 57 12.21 0.23 7.08
CA GLY A 57 12.71 1.47 6.52
C GLY A 57 11.59 2.34 5.97
N PRO A 58 11.94 3.55 5.51
CA PRO A 58 10.98 4.46 4.92
C PRO A 58 10.56 4.01 3.52
N ALA A 59 9.26 4.09 3.24
CA ALA A 59 8.73 3.77 1.91
C ALA A 59 9.30 4.70 0.82
N GLU A 60 9.70 5.93 1.19
CA GLU A 60 10.35 6.88 0.31
C GLU A 60 11.64 6.33 -0.30
N ASP A 61 12.33 5.45 0.42
CA ASP A 61 13.63 4.89 0.01
C ASP A 61 13.52 3.42 -0.41
N THR A 62 12.30 2.90 -0.56
CA THR A 62 12.07 1.47 -0.85
C THR A 62 11.62 1.26 -2.29
N VAL A 63 12.44 0.52 -3.04
CA VAL A 63 12.11 -0.02 -4.36
C VAL A 63 12.55 -1.48 -4.39
N PHE A 64 11.59 -2.40 -4.28
CA PHE A 64 11.88 -3.84 -4.23
C PHE A 64 12.30 -4.42 -5.59
N CYS A 65 11.76 -3.86 -6.67
CA CYS A 65 11.93 -4.41 -8.01
C CYS A 65 11.54 -3.38 -9.07
N ASN A 66 11.73 -3.74 -10.32
CA ASN A 66 11.24 -2.99 -11.47
C ASN A 66 10.13 -3.78 -12.17
N ALA A 67 8.95 -3.20 -12.28
CA ALA A 67 7.79 -3.76 -13.00
C ALA A 67 7.47 -5.23 -12.60
N CYS A 68 7.49 -5.53 -11.31
CA CYS A 68 7.20 -6.89 -10.83
C CYS A 68 5.86 -7.01 -10.08
N ALA A 69 5.27 -5.90 -9.62
CA ALA A 69 4.08 -5.94 -8.78
C ALA A 69 2.80 -6.03 -9.62
N ASP A 70 1.96 -6.97 -9.28
CA ASP A 70 0.58 -7.05 -9.79
C ASP A 70 -0.34 -6.11 -9.02
N LEU A 71 -0.08 -5.93 -7.72
CA LEU A 71 -0.86 -5.06 -6.85
C LEU A 71 0.04 -4.35 -5.86
N VAL A 72 -0.06 -3.01 -5.80
CA VAL A 72 0.54 -2.18 -4.76
C VAL A 72 -0.58 -1.65 -3.88
N PHE A 73 -0.47 -1.86 -2.58
CA PHE A 73 -1.52 -1.61 -1.62
C PHE A 73 -1.06 -0.67 -0.51
N TYR A 74 -1.90 0.33 -0.22
CA TYR A 74 -1.76 1.24 0.91
C TYR A 74 -3.04 1.18 1.73
N ASN A 75 -2.92 0.92 3.03
CA ASN A 75 -4.05 0.92 3.93
C ASN A 75 -3.86 1.91 5.06
N THR A 76 -4.53 3.04 4.99
CA THR A 76 -4.55 4.11 6.00
C THR A 76 -3.16 4.64 6.36
N VAL A 77 -2.26 4.72 5.38
CA VAL A 77 -0.85 5.09 5.59
C VAL A 77 -0.36 6.22 4.70
N LEU A 78 -1.02 6.49 3.57
CA LEU A 78 -0.50 7.46 2.59
C LEU A 78 -0.30 8.85 3.21
N HIS A 79 -1.19 9.27 4.11
CA HIS A 79 -1.11 10.54 4.83
C HIS A 79 0.03 10.59 5.87
N ASP A 80 0.61 9.46 6.25
CA ASP A 80 1.69 9.38 7.25
C ASP A 80 3.08 9.49 6.65
N PHE A 81 3.24 9.32 5.34
CA PHE A 81 4.54 9.43 4.69
C PHE A 81 5.02 10.89 4.66
N LYS A 82 6.32 11.09 4.86
CA LYS A 82 6.93 12.43 4.77
C LYS A 82 6.86 13.00 3.37
N ASP A 83 7.02 12.14 2.36
CA ASP A 83 6.93 12.50 0.94
C ASP A 83 6.06 11.48 0.20
N PRO A 84 4.73 11.59 0.29
CA PRO A 84 3.84 10.67 -0.38
C PRO A 84 4.00 10.66 -1.90
N ALA A 85 4.38 11.78 -2.50
CA ALA A 85 4.64 11.84 -3.94
C ALA A 85 5.81 10.92 -4.34
N LYS A 86 6.89 10.90 -3.55
CA LYS A 86 8.03 10.00 -3.79
C LYS A 86 7.65 8.54 -3.61
N VAL A 87 6.88 8.23 -2.57
CA VAL A 87 6.37 6.86 -2.33
C VAL A 87 5.58 6.37 -3.54
N LEU A 88 4.71 7.21 -4.09
CA LEU A 88 3.90 6.86 -5.26
C LEU A 88 4.74 6.74 -6.54
N ARG A 89 5.78 7.56 -6.71
CA ARG A 89 6.73 7.39 -7.82
C ARG A 89 7.48 6.06 -7.72
N ASN A 90 7.87 5.65 -6.51
CA ASN A 90 8.47 4.34 -6.27
C ASN A 90 7.50 3.21 -6.66
N ALA A 91 6.23 3.35 -6.30
CA ALA A 91 5.19 2.40 -6.72
C ALA A 91 5.09 2.31 -8.25
N LYS A 92 5.16 3.47 -8.93
CA LYS A 92 5.13 3.50 -10.40
C LYS A 92 6.28 2.72 -11.03
N THR A 93 7.45 2.74 -10.40
CA THR A 93 8.62 1.96 -10.83
C THR A 93 8.40 0.45 -10.62
N MET A 94 7.78 0.07 -9.51
CA MET A 94 7.63 -1.33 -9.10
C MET A 94 6.45 -2.04 -9.77
N ILE A 95 5.42 -1.32 -10.17
CA ILE A 95 4.19 -1.89 -10.68
C ILE A 95 4.31 -2.32 -12.14
N LYS A 96 3.73 -3.46 -12.48
CA LYS A 96 3.62 -3.91 -13.88
C LYS A 96 2.71 -2.97 -14.68
N PRO A 97 2.90 -2.85 -16.01
CA PRO A 97 1.96 -2.10 -16.85
C PRO A 97 0.49 -2.53 -16.70
N SER A 98 0.26 -3.81 -16.43
CA SER A 98 -1.07 -4.38 -16.17
C SER A 98 -1.49 -4.38 -14.71
N GLY A 99 -0.65 -3.85 -13.82
CA GLY A 99 -0.87 -3.88 -12.38
C GLY A 99 -1.90 -2.87 -11.92
N LYS A 100 -2.26 -2.98 -10.63
CA LYS A 100 -3.18 -2.06 -9.94
C LYS A 100 -2.54 -1.47 -8.70
N LEU A 101 -2.90 -0.24 -8.41
CA LEU A 101 -2.65 0.38 -7.12
C LEU A 101 -3.98 0.58 -6.41
N VAL A 102 -4.03 0.21 -5.14
CA VAL A 102 -5.21 0.39 -4.29
C VAL A 102 -4.80 1.17 -3.05
N ASN A 103 -5.48 2.29 -2.82
CA ASN A 103 -5.31 3.11 -1.61
C ASN A 103 -6.62 3.15 -0.82
N VAL A 104 -6.59 2.64 0.39
CA VAL A 104 -7.69 2.74 1.35
C VAL A 104 -7.28 3.77 2.40
N ASP A 105 -8.13 4.74 2.68
CA ASP A 105 -7.82 5.76 3.68
C ASP A 105 -9.07 6.31 4.35
N TRP A 106 -8.85 7.06 5.43
CA TRP A 106 -9.89 7.72 6.19
C TRP A 106 -10.46 8.90 5.43
N LYS A 107 -11.79 9.00 5.39
CA LYS A 107 -12.47 10.21 4.90
C LYS A 107 -12.06 11.42 5.73
N LYS A 108 -11.90 12.56 5.09
CA LYS A 108 -11.51 13.81 5.77
C LYS A 108 -12.73 14.44 6.44
N LYS A 109 -13.23 13.74 7.45
CA LYS A 109 -14.37 14.18 8.29
C LYS A 109 -14.19 13.62 9.70
N PRO A 110 -14.86 14.20 10.73
CA PRO A 110 -14.83 13.62 12.07
C PRO A 110 -15.39 12.20 12.10
N THR A 111 -14.65 11.31 12.76
CA THR A 111 -15.02 9.90 12.95
C THR A 111 -14.73 9.49 14.39
N GLU A 112 -15.35 8.39 14.84
CA GLU A 112 -15.13 7.88 16.20
C GLU A 112 -13.68 7.44 16.42
N PHE A 113 -13.07 6.81 15.41
CA PHE A 113 -11.68 6.33 15.44
C PHE A 113 -10.87 7.00 14.34
N GLY A 114 -9.57 6.72 14.33
CA GLY A 114 -8.67 7.17 13.28
C GLY A 114 -7.82 8.36 13.67
N PRO A 115 -6.96 8.82 12.75
CA PRO A 115 -6.06 9.94 12.98
C PRO A 115 -6.82 11.28 13.02
N PRO A 116 -6.19 12.36 13.51
CA PRO A 116 -6.78 13.69 13.44
C PRO A 116 -7.23 14.06 12.02
N VAL A 117 -8.38 14.72 11.91
CA VAL A 117 -8.92 15.13 10.60
C VAL A 117 -7.92 15.99 9.82
N SER A 118 -7.14 16.81 10.54
CA SER A 118 -6.18 17.74 9.92
C SER A 118 -5.11 17.05 9.07
N ILE A 119 -4.74 15.80 9.38
CA ILE A 119 -3.71 15.08 8.64
C ILE A 119 -4.28 14.15 7.56
N ARG A 120 -5.58 13.95 7.53
CA ARG A 120 -6.24 13.06 6.57
C ARG A 120 -6.21 13.66 5.17
N PHE A 121 -6.13 12.80 4.17
CA PHE A 121 -6.24 13.16 2.76
C PHE A 121 -7.68 12.97 2.29
N SER A 122 -8.27 14.00 1.69
CA SER A 122 -9.55 13.85 1.01
C SER A 122 -9.40 12.97 -0.23
N GLU A 123 -10.52 12.47 -0.74
CA GLU A 123 -10.53 11.68 -1.99
C GLU A 123 -9.90 12.49 -3.14
N GLU A 124 -10.25 13.77 -3.27
CA GLU A 124 -9.74 14.66 -4.33
C GLU A 124 -8.23 14.86 -4.21
N TYR A 125 -7.72 15.02 -3.00
CA TYR A 125 -6.28 15.18 -2.77
C TYR A 125 -5.52 13.89 -3.08
N ALA A 126 -6.01 12.74 -2.63
CA ALA A 126 -5.40 11.44 -2.94
C ALA A 126 -5.39 11.18 -4.44
N VAL A 127 -6.49 11.46 -5.13
CA VAL A 127 -6.58 11.34 -6.59
C VAL A 127 -5.54 12.22 -7.27
N SER A 128 -5.39 13.49 -6.85
CA SER A 128 -4.42 14.39 -7.46
C SER A 128 -2.98 13.90 -7.27
N LEU A 129 -2.64 13.36 -6.11
CA LEU A 129 -1.32 12.77 -5.85
C LEU A 129 -1.04 11.58 -6.77
N LEU A 130 -2.01 10.70 -6.94
CA LEU A 130 -1.89 9.55 -7.82
C LEU A 130 -1.72 9.94 -9.28
N GLU A 131 -2.51 10.88 -9.76
CA GLU A 131 -2.41 11.38 -11.14
C GLU A 131 -1.05 12.02 -11.40
N GLN A 132 -0.56 12.83 -10.47
CA GLN A 132 0.77 13.46 -10.57
C GLN A 132 1.90 12.43 -10.58
N ALA A 133 1.71 11.29 -9.92
CA ALA A 133 2.69 10.20 -9.89
C ALA A 133 2.64 9.30 -11.13
N GLY A 134 1.73 9.55 -12.07
CA GLY A 134 1.63 8.81 -13.32
C GLY A 134 0.62 7.66 -13.29
N PHE A 135 -0.44 7.80 -12.52
CA PHE A 135 -1.54 6.82 -12.46
C PHE A 135 -2.82 7.37 -13.07
N THR A 136 -3.62 6.49 -13.67
CA THR A 136 -4.97 6.78 -14.13
C THR A 136 -5.96 6.21 -13.13
N ILE A 137 -6.86 7.04 -12.63
CA ILE A 137 -7.88 6.62 -11.66
C ILE A 137 -8.94 5.77 -12.34
N LYS A 138 -9.24 4.61 -11.77
CA LYS A 138 -10.28 3.71 -12.25
C LYS A 138 -11.57 3.83 -11.45
N SER A 139 -11.46 3.96 -10.14
CA SER A 139 -12.63 4.15 -9.28
C SER A 139 -12.26 4.88 -8.00
N VAL A 140 -13.25 5.59 -7.46
CA VAL A 140 -13.22 6.17 -6.12
C VAL A 140 -14.55 5.78 -5.48
N GLU A 141 -14.48 4.98 -4.42
CA GLU A 141 -15.67 4.39 -3.79
C GLU A 141 -15.63 4.59 -2.29
N ASP A 142 -16.81 4.69 -1.69
CA ASP A 142 -16.93 4.64 -0.24
C ASP A 142 -16.70 3.19 0.22
N LEU A 143 -15.90 3.04 1.27
CA LEU A 143 -15.70 1.77 1.95
C LEU A 143 -16.22 1.96 3.38
N GLU A 144 -17.43 1.46 3.62
CA GLU A 144 -18.17 1.73 4.83
C GLU A 144 -18.40 3.25 5.01
N ASN A 145 -18.71 3.70 6.24
CA ASN A 145 -19.06 5.10 6.49
C ASN A 145 -17.85 6.04 6.58
N ASP A 146 -16.70 5.52 6.99
CA ASP A 146 -15.55 6.33 7.43
C ASP A 146 -14.35 6.25 6.52
N LEU A 147 -14.33 5.32 5.58
CA LEU A 147 -13.19 5.06 4.68
C LEU A 147 -13.59 5.24 3.22
N TYR A 148 -12.59 5.47 2.38
CA TYR A 148 -12.75 5.41 0.93
C TYR A 148 -11.66 4.52 0.32
N ILE A 149 -11.90 4.07 -0.89
CA ILE A 149 -10.95 3.28 -1.67
C ILE A 149 -10.76 3.91 -3.05
N VAL A 150 -9.51 4.11 -3.43
CA VAL A 150 -9.13 4.56 -4.76
C VAL A 150 -8.40 3.43 -5.46
N THR A 151 -8.87 3.06 -6.64
CA THR A 151 -8.20 2.09 -7.50
C THR A 151 -7.65 2.81 -8.72
N ALA A 152 -6.40 2.53 -9.06
CA ALA A 152 -5.70 3.17 -10.16
C ALA A 152 -4.83 2.18 -10.93
N ASN A 153 -4.56 2.48 -12.18
CA ASN A 153 -3.60 1.75 -13.02
C ASN A 153 -2.45 2.68 -13.41
N PRO A 154 -1.24 2.15 -13.62
CA PRO A 154 -0.16 2.98 -14.13
C PRO A 154 -0.50 3.48 -15.53
N GLN A 155 -0.19 4.76 -15.79
CA GLN A 155 -0.24 5.29 -17.14
C GLN A 155 0.84 4.60 -17.97
N THR A 156 0.45 4.10 -19.11
CA THR A 156 1.40 3.57 -20.07
C THR A 156 1.93 4.71 -20.93
N SER A 157 3.25 4.77 -21.12
CA SER A 157 3.85 5.71 -22.06
C SER A 157 3.35 5.32 -23.47
N GLY A 158 2.47 6.14 -24.00
CA GLY A 158 1.91 5.95 -25.33
C GLY A 158 2.93 6.14 -26.44
#